data_8cae6e2a6c7aec1c474c82851a8e60c7
#
_entry.id   8cae6e2a6c7aec1c474c82851a8e60c7
#
_cell.length_a   1.000
_cell.length_b   1.000
_cell.length_c   1.000
_cell.angle_alpha   90.00
_cell.angle_beta   90.00
_cell.angle_gamma   90.00
#
_symmetry.space_group_name_H-M   'P 1'
#
loop_
_entity.id
_entity.type
_entity.pdbx_description
1 polymer ?
#
loop_
_entity_poly.entity_id
_entity_poly.type
_entity_poly.pdbx_seq_one_letter_code
_entity_poly.pdbx_strand_id
1 'polypeptide(L)'
;MNTKIYKRVFALAGELMLAAQERNQINFDNCYSELKQLCDDNENTDKDHPVQWETLADFTDDLPLAISIYEKALLKAEEINSKDFRSSIGFSVASLQVELGEKEQAIENL
;
A
#
# COMPACT_ATOMS: atom_id res chain seq x y z
N MET A 1 -11.50 -13.85 0.37
CA MET A 1 -10.04 -13.64 0.28
C MET A 1 -9.31 -14.94 0.61
N ASN A 2 -8.17 -15.18 -0.03
CA ASN A 2 -7.36 -16.37 0.23
C ASN A 2 -6.62 -16.25 1.58
N THR A 3 -6.84 -17.20 2.49
CA THR A 3 -6.31 -17.16 3.85
C THR A 3 -4.76 -17.19 3.88
N LYS A 4 -4.14 -17.96 3.00
CA LYS A 4 -2.68 -18.05 2.94
C LYS A 4 -2.05 -16.72 2.51
N ILE A 5 -2.63 -16.07 1.52
CA ILE A 5 -2.17 -14.77 1.03
C ILE A 5 -2.36 -13.72 2.12
N TYR A 6 -3.52 -13.71 2.80
CA TYR A 6 -3.77 -12.79 3.90
C TYR A 6 -2.73 -12.91 5.01
N LYS A 7 -2.44 -14.14 5.43
CA LYS A 7 -1.43 -14.39 6.47
C LYS A 7 -0.05 -13.93 6.01
N ARG A 8 0.30 -14.15 4.76
CA ARG A 8 1.60 -13.72 4.22
C ARG A 8 1.70 -12.20 4.15
N VAL A 9 0.66 -11.51 3.68
CA VAL A 9 0.60 -10.05 3.65
C VAL A 9 0.75 -9.49 5.06
N PHE A 10 0.04 -10.04 6.02
CA PHE A 10 0.09 -9.60 7.41
C PHE A 10 1.49 -9.81 8.02
N ALA A 11 2.13 -10.95 7.73
CA ALA A 11 3.49 -11.24 8.18
C ALA A 11 4.50 -10.27 7.56
N LEU A 12 4.39 -9.99 6.27
CA LEU A 12 5.27 -9.05 5.58
C LEU A 12 5.10 -7.63 6.12
N ALA A 13 3.87 -7.22 6.43
CA ALA A 13 3.61 -5.91 7.04
C ALA A 13 4.35 -5.78 8.40
N GLY A 14 4.28 -6.82 9.23
CA GLY A 14 5.00 -6.84 10.50
C GLY A 14 6.51 -6.78 10.34
N GLU A 15 7.07 -7.53 9.38
CA GLU A 15 8.49 -7.51 9.06
C GLU A 15 8.94 -6.14 8.52
N LEU A 16 8.13 -5.50 7.69
CA LEU A 16 8.41 -4.16 7.17
C LEU A 16 8.42 -3.12 8.29
N MET A 17 7.45 -3.16 9.20
CA MET A 17 7.41 -2.27 10.35
C MET A 17 8.65 -2.44 11.23
N LEU A 18 9.05 -3.67 11.50
CA LEU A 18 10.22 -3.97 12.31
C LEU A 18 11.49 -3.49 11.63
N ALA A 19 11.64 -3.76 10.33
CA ALA A 19 12.79 -3.30 9.55
C ALA A 19 12.90 -1.78 9.54
N ALA A 20 11.78 -1.07 9.43
CA ALA A 20 11.75 0.38 9.49
C ALA A 20 12.20 0.90 10.87
N GLN A 21 11.72 0.28 11.94
CA GLN A 21 12.11 0.64 13.32
C GLN A 21 13.60 0.42 13.58
N GLU A 22 14.13 -0.68 13.08
CA GLU A 22 15.54 -1.06 13.25
C GLU A 22 16.45 -0.39 12.22
N ARG A 23 15.90 0.36 11.28
CA ARG A 23 16.63 0.98 10.15
C ARG A 23 17.40 -0.05 9.32
N ASN A 24 16.80 -1.24 9.16
CA ASN A 24 17.36 -2.32 8.35
C ASN A 24 16.83 -2.20 6.92
N GLN A 25 17.52 -1.37 6.12
CA GLN A 25 17.08 -1.08 4.74
C GLN A 25 17.09 -2.32 3.85
N ILE A 26 18.08 -3.19 4.02
CA ILE A 26 18.19 -4.41 3.21
C ILE A 26 16.96 -5.30 3.43
N ASN A 27 16.60 -5.54 4.69
CA ASN A 27 15.43 -6.35 5.01
C ASN A 27 14.12 -5.69 4.58
N PHE A 28 14.03 -4.36 4.74
CA PHE A 28 12.88 -3.60 4.27
C PHE A 28 12.69 -3.79 2.76
N ASP A 29 13.75 -3.60 1.98
CA ASP A 29 13.69 -3.73 0.52
C ASP A 29 13.33 -5.14 0.08
N ASN A 30 13.85 -6.16 0.76
CA ASN A 30 13.53 -7.56 0.47
C ASN A 30 12.05 -7.86 0.74
N CYS A 31 11.53 -7.40 1.87
CA CYS A 31 10.12 -7.62 2.23
C CYS A 31 9.19 -6.84 1.30
N TYR A 32 9.55 -5.61 0.96
CA TYR A 32 8.78 -4.79 0.02
C TYR A 32 8.71 -5.46 -1.36
N SER A 33 9.82 -5.96 -1.86
CA SER A 33 9.88 -6.66 -3.16
C SER A 33 9.01 -7.92 -3.15
N GLU A 34 9.02 -8.68 -2.06
CA GLU A 34 8.19 -9.88 -1.92
C GLU A 34 6.70 -9.51 -1.90
N LEU A 35 6.32 -8.45 -1.18
CA LEU A 35 4.93 -7.97 -1.13
C LEU A 35 4.47 -7.50 -2.52
N LYS A 36 5.32 -6.75 -3.22
CA LYS A 36 5.03 -6.28 -4.57
C LYS A 36 4.84 -7.47 -5.53
N GLN A 37 5.70 -8.47 -5.43
CA GLN A 37 5.59 -9.68 -6.26
C GLN A 37 4.29 -10.43 -5.97
N LEU A 38 3.90 -10.52 -4.71
CA LEU A 38 2.64 -11.14 -4.31
C LEU A 38 1.44 -10.41 -4.92
N CYS A 39 1.46 -9.09 -4.91
CA CYS A 39 0.42 -8.28 -5.54
C CYS A 39 0.36 -8.53 -7.05
N ASP A 40 1.51 -8.49 -7.73
CA ASP A 40 1.59 -8.66 -9.17
C ASP A 40 1.15 -10.06 -9.61
N ASP A 41 1.56 -11.10 -8.87
CA ASP A 41 1.24 -12.50 -9.19
C ASP A 41 -0.26 -12.82 -9.08
N ASN A 42 -0.96 -12.09 -8.23
CA ASN A 42 -2.39 -12.33 -7.97
C ASN A 42 -3.31 -11.29 -8.61
N GLU A 43 -2.74 -10.31 -9.31
CA GLU A 43 -3.51 -9.26 -9.96
C GLU A 43 -4.51 -9.83 -10.97
N ASN A 44 -5.77 -9.38 -10.87
CA ASN A 44 -6.88 -9.78 -11.73
C ASN A 44 -7.22 -11.28 -11.68
N THR A 45 -6.78 -11.97 -10.62
CA THR A 45 -7.20 -13.33 -10.32
C THR A 45 -8.26 -13.31 -9.21
N ASP A 46 -8.86 -14.48 -8.91
CA ASP A 46 -9.80 -14.63 -7.78
C ASP A 46 -9.15 -14.39 -6.41
N LYS A 47 -7.82 -14.35 -6.36
CA LYS A 47 -7.04 -14.09 -5.16
C LYS A 47 -6.66 -12.62 -5.00
N ASP A 48 -6.99 -11.77 -5.95
CA ASP A 48 -6.74 -10.33 -5.89
C ASP A 48 -7.68 -9.69 -4.86
N HIS A 49 -7.11 -8.90 -3.95
CA HIS A 49 -7.87 -8.30 -2.87
C HIS A 49 -7.28 -6.93 -2.51
N PRO A 50 -8.13 -5.94 -2.18
CA PRO A 50 -7.65 -4.59 -1.86
C PRO A 50 -6.63 -4.52 -0.74
N VAL A 51 -6.67 -5.43 0.26
CA VAL A 51 -5.71 -5.41 1.37
C VAL A 51 -4.27 -5.57 0.91
N GLN A 52 -4.04 -6.32 -0.14
CA GLN A 52 -2.69 -6.52 -0.70
C GLN A 52 -2.12 -5.20 -1.23
N TRP A 53 -2.91 -4.48 -1.98
CA TRP A 53 -2.53 -3.21 -2.59
C TRP A 53 -2.47 -2.08 -1.56
N GLU A 54 -3.42 -2.03 -0.62
CA GLU A 54 -3.40 -1.06 0.47
C GLU A 54 -2.13 -1.22 1.31
N THR A 55 -1.78 -2.46 1.67
CA THR A 55 -0.58 -2.74 2.45
C THR A 55 0.68 -2.34 1.69
N LEU A 56 0.76 -2.66 0.39
CA LEU A 56 1.89 -2.24 -0.44
C LEU A 56 2.04 -0.71 -0.45
N ALA A 57 0.93 0.00 -0.61
CA ALA A 57 0.93 1.47 -0.62
C ALA A 57 1.37 2.04 0.73
N ASP A 58 0.94 1.43 1.85
CA ASP A 58 1.30 1.87 3.21
C ASP A 58 2.83 1.90 3.41
N PHE A 59 3.56 1.04 2.73
CA PHE A 59 5.02 0.94 2.84
C PHE A 59 5.78 1.54 1.64
N THR A 60 5.09 2.27 0.77
CA THR A 60 5.69 2.94 -0.39
C THR A 60 6.05 4.38 -0.01
N ASP A 61 7.35 4.70 -0.02
CA ASP A 61 7.84 6.02 0.39
C ASP A 61 7.57 7.11 -0.64
N ASP A 62 7.60 6.79 -1.92
CA ASP A 62 7.32 7.74 -3.00
C ASP A 62 5.83 8.10 -2.97
N LEU A 63 5.49 9.35 -2.65
CA LEU A 63 4.11 9.77 -2.46
C LEU A 63 3.24 9.63 -3.72
N PRO A 64 3.67 10.07 -4.91
CA PRO A 64 2.87 9.85 -6.12
C PRO A 64 2.65 8.37 -6.42
N LEU A 65 3.65 7.52 -6.21
CA LEU A 65 3.52 6.09 -6.40
C LEU A 65 2.57 5.48 -5.38
N ALA A 66 2.66 5.87 -4.11
CA ALA A 66 1.76 5.40 -3.05
C ALA A 66 0.30 5.74 -3.38
N ILE A 67 0.04 6.96 -3.83
CA ILE A 67 -1.31 7.40 -4.24
C ILE A 67 -1.81 6.52 -5.38
N SER A 68 -0.99 6.27 -6.39
CA SER A 68 -1.34 5.41 -7.53
C SER A 68 -1.71 3.98 -7.07
N ILE A 69 -0.97 3.42 -6.12
CA ILE A 69 -1.24 2.08 -5.59
C ILE A 69 -2.52 2.08 -4.75
N TYR A 70 -2.76 3.12 -3.93
CA TYR A 70 -4.02 3.25 -3.20
C TYR A 70 -5.23 3.36 -4.12
N GLU A 71 -5.10 4.10 -5.22
CA GLU A 71 -6.18 4.19 -6.22
C GLU A 71 -6.49 2.82 -6.81
N LYS A 72 -5.47 2.01 -7.07
CA LYS A 72 -5.64 0.64 -7.52
C LYS A 72 -6.35 -0.21 -6.47
N ALA A 73 -5.96 -0.07 -5.19
CA ALA A 73 -6.63 -0.75 -4.08
C ALA A 73 -8.10 -0.35 -3.99
N LEU A 74 -8.41 0.93 -4.22
CA LEU A 74 -9.78 1.43 -4.21
C LEU A 74 -10.62 0.77 -5.30
N LEU A 75 -10.08 0.62 -6.51
CA LEU A 75 -10.76 -0.09 -7.59
C LEU A 75 -11.06 -1.55 -7.20
N LYS A 76 -10.11 -2.23 -6.57
CA LYS A 76 -10.31 -3.60 -6.09
C LYS A 76 -11.39 -3.68 -5.01
N ALA A 77 -11.43 -2.69 -4.10
CA ALA A 77 -12.47 -2.60 -3.07
C ALA A 77 -13.86 -2.40 -3.70
N GLU A 78 -13.96 -1.59 -4.75
CA GLU A 78 -15.18 -1.38 -5.49
C GLU A 78 -15.66 -2.67 -6.18
N GLU A 79 -14.75 -3.43 -6.77
CA GLU A 79 -15.05 -4.72 -7.42
C GLU A 79 -15.67 -5.72 -6.46
N ILE A 80 -15.24 -5.76 -5.20
CA ILE A 80 -15.80 -6.64 -4.17
C ILE A 80 -16.88 -5.98 -3.33
N ASN A 81 -17.23 -4.72 -3.66
CA ASN A 81 -18.26 -3.94 -2.98
C ASN A 81 -18.02 -3.80 -1.46
N SER A 82 -16.77 -3.54 -1.07
CA SER A 82 -16.40 -3.37 0.33
C SER A 82 -16.36 -1.89 0.72
N LYS A 83 -17.34 -1.47 1.51
CA LYS A 83 -17.42 -0.10 2.02
C LYS A 83 -16.29 0.23 2.99
N ASP A 84 -15.90 -0.71 3.83
CA ASP A 84 -14.87 -0.51 4.84
C ASP A 84 -13.52 -0.22 4.18
N PHE A 85 -13.12 -1.03 3.19
CA PHE A 85 -11.89 -0.80 2.44
C PHE A 85 -11.94 0.50 1.65
N ARG A 86 -13.06 0.82 1.02
CA ARG A 86 -13.20 2.09 0.27
C ARG A 86 -13.01 3.29 1.17
N SER A 87 -13.59 3.29 2.37
CA SER A 87 -13.46 4.39 3.33
C SER A 87 -12.03 4.53 3.83
N SER A 88 -11.40 3.44 4.23
CA SER A 88 -10.02 3.41 4.74
C SER A 88 -9.03 3.89 3.66
N ILE A 89 -9.12 3.35 2.46
CA ILE A 89 -8.23 3.67 1.34
C ILE A 89 -8.44 5.12 0.90
N GLY A 90 -9.71 5.54 0.77
CA GLY A 90 -10.04 6.92 0.40
C GLY A 90 -9.47 7.94 1.36
N PHE A 91 -9.53 7.66 2.66
CA PHE A 91 -8.93 8.53 3.68
C PHE A 91 -7.40 8.60 3.51
N SER A 92 -6.74 7.47 3.28
CA SER A 92 -5.29 7.41 3.07
C SER A 92 -4.87 8.21 1.83
N VAL A 93 -5.60 8.07 0.73
CA VAL A 93 -5.33 8.82 -0.50
C VAL A 93 -5.47 10.32 -0.26
N ALA A 94 -6.56 10.75 0.38
CA ALA A 94 -6.80 12.17 0.67
C ALA A 94 -5.69 12.75 1.55
N SER A 95 -5.25 12.02 2.58
CA SER A 95 -4.17 12.45 3.48
C SER A 95 -2.86 12.63 2.73
N LEU A 96 -2.52 11.69 1.84
CA LEU A 96 -1.29 11.78 1.05
C LEU A 96 -1.35 12.90 0.02
N GLN A 97 -2.51 13.16 -0.58
CA GLN A 97 -2.68 14.26 -1.52
C GLN A 97 -2.45 15.61 -0.84
N VAL A 98 -2.96 15.78 0.39
CA VAL A 98 -2.71 16.99 1.18
C VAL A 98 -1.21 17.13 1.48
N GLU A 99 -0.55 16.06 1.92
CA GLU A 99 0.89 16.07 2.20
C GLU A 99 1.71 16.45 0.96
N LEU A 100 1.38 15.89 -0.20
CA LEU A 100 2.05 16.20 -1.46
C LEU A 100 1.86 17.67 -1.83
N GLY A 101 0.64 18.21 -1.70
CA GLY A 101 0.34 19.62 -1.96
C GLY A 101 1.13 20.54 -1.07
N GLU A 102 1.26 20.23 0.21
CA GLU A 102 2.05 21.02 1.16
C GLU A 102 3.54 21.05 0.78
N LYS A 103 4.09 19.93 0.35
CA LYS A 103 5.48 19.85 -0.12
C LYS A 103 5.70 20.68 -1.38
N GLU A 104 4.78 20.64 -2.33
CA GLU A 104 4.85 21.44 -3.55
C GLU A 104 4.79 22.92 -3.25
N GLN A 105 3.91 23.35 -2.34
CA GLN A 105 3.83 24.74 -1.90
C GLN A 105 5.12 25.20 -1.21
N ALA A 106 5.72 24.37 -0.39
CA ALA A 106 6.99 24.68 0.29
C ALA A 106 8.10 24.90 -0.74
N ILE A 107 8.16 24.10 -1.79
CA ILE A 107 9.14 24.25 -2.88
C ILE A 107 8.90 25.54 -3.65
N GLU A 108 7.66 25.87 -3.97
CA GLU A 108 7.31 27.12 -4.68
C GLU A 108 7.68 28.36 -3.89
N ASN A 109 7.65 28.31 -2.57
CA ASN A 109 7.94 29.44 -1.69
C ASN A 109 9.45 29.61 -1.38
N LEU A 110 10.28 28.71 -1.85
CA LEU A 110 11.73 28.84 -1.72
C LEU A 110 12.29 29.76 -2.79
#